data_3095b267d72acd85a8b054942ab65029
#
_entry.id   3095b267d72acd85a8b054942ab65029
#
_cell.length_a   1.000
_cell.length_b   1.000
_cell.length_c   1.000
_cell.angle_alpha   90.00
_cell.angle_beta   90.00
_cell.angle_gamma   90.00
#
_symmetry.space_group_name_H-M   'P 1'
#
loop_
_entity.id
_entity.type
_entity.pdbx_description
1 polymer ?
#
loop_
_entity_poly.entity_id
_entity_poly.type
_entity_poly.pdbx_seq_one_letter_code
_entity_poly.pdbx_strand_id
1 'polypeptide(L)'
;MRKVKFNIKRVRLSELKTAVAYQRMLKKAHVKQIVNNFNPEAISAIKVARRKNGSMYIIDGQHQAEALRQLGYDLWPCHVTESTGRAHEAELFRICNSAKTRKQVTPLELYRALLVEGDKTARQCDTIVKSYGFTVGNVTGWPCIKAVGCVQKLNQLGVLDETLDMITQAWGELEDINAIHVGVLSGLGQWVYNMWNSGKWDKTVQDKMTARMSTTTPKRIRMQIQDRVKDNGFSRARAGSDVFTRLYNAPKRRVKRS
;
A
#
# COMPACT_ATOMS: atom_id res chain seq x y z
N MET A 1 21.38 -34.05 0.30
CA MET A 1 21.33 -32.56 0.38
C MET A 1 22.69 -32.00 0.01
N ARG A 2 22.76 -31.08 -1.00
CA ARG A 2 23.99 -30.32 -1.30
C ARG A 2 24.31 -29.41 -0.11
N LYS A 3 25.51 -29.56 0.50
CA LYS A 3 26.00 -28.61 1.51
C LYS A 3 26.20 -27.25 0.82
N VAL A 4 25.34 -26.29 1.12
CA VAL A 4 25.48 -24.91 0.63
C VAL A 4 26.53 -24.21 1.49
N LYS A 5 27.68 -23.87 0.90
CA LYS A 5 28.69 -23.01 1.56
C LYS A 5 28.22 -21.56 1.40
N PHE A 6 27.80 -20.94 2.46
CA PHE A 6 27.55 -19.49 2.51
C PHE A 6 28.92 -18.77 2.49
N ASN A 7 29.14 -17.95 1.47
CA ASN A 7 30.38 -17.20 1.29
C ASN A 7 30.06 -15.71 1.20
N ILE A 8 30.01 -15.04 2.36
CA ILE A 8 29.85 -13.59 2.41
C ILE A 8 31.24 -12.96 2.45
N LYS A 9 31.55 -12.11 1.47
CA LYS A 9 32.83 -11.38 1.36
C LYS A 9 32.55 -9.91 1.16
N ARG A 10 33.44 -9.04 1.65
CA ARG A 10 33.49 -7.65 1.22
C ARG A 10 34.11 -7.60 -0.17
N VAL A 11 33.39 -7.03 -1.13
CA VAL A 11 33.80 -6.93 -2.54
C VAL A 11 33.78 -5.46 -2.93
N ARG A 12 34.76 -5.07 -3.73
CA ARG A 12 34.79 -3.73 -4.32
C ARG A 12 33.64 -3.56 -5.30
N LEU A 13 32.85 -2.51 -5.11
CA LEU A 13 31.70 -2.23 -5.97
C LEU A 13 32.11 -1.94 -7.41
N SER A 14 33.32 -1.40 -7.63
CA SER A 14 33.90 -1.16 -8.95
C SER A 14 34.17 -2.46 -9.74
N GLU A 15 34.38 -3.58 -9.05
CA GLU A 15 34.63 -4.88 -9.68
C GLU A 15 33.32 -5.61 -10.12
N LEU A 16 32.18 -5.14 -9.61
CA LEU A 16 30.87 -5.76 -9.89
C LEU A 16 30.34 -5.35 -11.26
N LYS A 17 30.15 -6.33 -12.11
CA LYS A 17 29.62 -6.18 -13.47
C LYS A 17 28.12 -6.52 -13.53
N THR A 18 27.43 -5.87 -14.45
CA THR A 18 26.03 -6.19 -14.76
C THR A 18 25.96 -6.91 -16.10
N ALA A 19 25.30 -8.07 -16.15
CA ALA A 19 25.13 -8.82 -17.38
C ALA A 19 23.84 -8.41 -18.10
N VAL A 20 23.95 -7.62 -19.14
CA VAL A 20 22.80 -7.09 -19.92
C VAL A 20 21.90 -8.20 -20.47
N ALA A 21 22.45 -9.40 -20.75
CA ALA A 21 21.71 -10.51 -21.33
C ALA A 21 20.55 -11.06 -20.48
N TYR A 22 20.58 -10.91 -19.14
CA TYR A 22 19.52 -11.39 -18.25
C TYR A 22 19.10 -10.37 -17.17
N GLN A 23 19.85 -9.29 -17.01
CA GLN A 23 19.48 -8.22 -16.06
C GLN A 23 18.51 -7.23 -16.71
N ARG A 24 17.63 -6.68 -15.90
CA ARG A 24 16.76 -5.58 -16.32
C ARG A 24 17.55 -4.28 -16.45
N MET A 25 17.04 -3.33 -17.22
CA MET A 25 17.62 -1.99 -17.30
C MET A 25 17.64 -1.30 -15.93
N LEU A 26 18.74 -0.59 -15.66
CA LEU A 26 18.85 0.22 -14.46
C LEU A 26 17.86 1.40 -14.50
N LYS A 27 17.00 1.51 -13.51
CA LYS A 27 16.04 2.61 -13.38
C LYS A 27 16.63 3.69 -12.48
N LYS A 28 17.07 4.82 -13.07
CA LYS A 28 17.69 5.95 -12.33
C LYS A 28 16.78 6.48 -11.20
N ALA A 29 15.46 6.55 -11.43
CA ALA A 29 14.50 6.98 -10.41
C ALA A 29 14.52 6.07 -9.16
N HIS A 30 14.63 4.74 -9.36
CA HIS A 30 14.72 3.79 -8.25
C HIS A 30 16.06 3.89 -7.49
N VAL A 31 17.17 4.11 -8.21
CA VAL A 31 18.47 4.40 -7.57
C VAL A 31 18.38 5.66 -6.69
N LYS A 32 17.79 6.74 -7.21
CA LYS A 32 17.58 7.99 -6.46
C LYS A 32 16.72 7.77 -5.20
N GLN A 33 15.68 6.94 -5.28
CA GLN A 33 14.88 6.58 -4.10
C GLN A 33 15.72 5.87 -3.04
N ILE A 34 16.58 4.93 -3.43
CA ILE A 34 17.47 4.23 -2.49
C ILE A 34 18.46 5.22 -1.85
N VAL A 35 19.07 6.11 -2.64
CA VAL A 35 20.01 7.13 -2.14
C VAL A 35 19.32 8.05 -1.13
N ASN A 36 18.12 8.55 -1.45
CA ASN A 36 17.41 9.51 -0.59
C ASN A 36 16.90 8.88 0.72
N ASN A 37 16.67 7.57 0.75
CA ASN A 37 16.17 6.83 1.92
C ASN A 37 17.21 5.81 2.41
N PHE A 38 18.49 6.12 2.22
CA PHE A 38 19.56 5.19 2.54
C PHE A 38 19.66 4.95 4.05
N ASN A 39 19.59 3.68 4.43
CA ASN A 39 19.90 3.20 5.77
C ASN A 39 20.85 2.00 5.65
N PRO A 40 22.11 2.09 6.11
CA PRO A 40 23.10 1.03 5.96
C PRO A 40 22.70 -0.27 6.68
N GLU A 41 21.89 -0.19 7.73
CA GLU A 41 21.40 -1.35 8.48
C GLU A 41 20.27 -2.08 7.74
N ALA A 42 19.54 -1.39 6.85
CA ALA A 42 18.44 -1.93 6.08
C ALA A 42 18.87 -2.50 4.71
N ILE A 43 20.07 -2.19 4.22
CA ILE A 43 20.56 -2.66 2.93
C ILE A 43 21.18 -4.06 3.06
N SER A 44 20.61 -5.02 2.34
CA SER A 44 21.09 -6.41 2.34
C SER A 44 22.40 -6.59 1.55
N ALA A 45 23.09 -7.72 1.78
CA ALA A 45 24.23 -8.12 0.95
C ALA A 45 23.81 -8.33 -0.52
N ILE A 46 24.64 -7.82 -1.44
CA ILE A 46 24.44 -7.99 -2.88
C ILE A 46 24.74 -9.44 -3.27
N LYS A 47 23.88 -10.06 -4.08
CA LYS A 47 24.15 -11.41 -4.59
C LYS A 47 24.96 -11.34 -5.86
N VAL A 48 26.09 -12.05 -5.87
CA VAL A 48 27.10 -12.02 -6.93
C VAL A 48 27.48 -13.43 -7.38
N ALA A 49 27.61 -13.62 -8.66
CA ALA A 49 28.17 -14.83 -9.26
C ALA A 49 29.62 -14.58 -9.68
N ARG A 50 30.56 -15.40 -9.18
CA ARG A 50 31.97 -15.37 -9.57
C ARG A 50 32.23 -16.44 -10.63
N ARG A 51 32.74 -16.03 -11.79
CA ARG A 51 33.15 -16.92 -12.88
C ARG A 51 34.56 -17.47 -12.64
N LYS A 52 34.93 -18.53 -13.34
CA LYS A 52 36.26 -19.15 -13.24
C LYS A 52 37.43 -18.19 -13.51
N ASN A 53 37.21 -17.16 -14.33
CA ASN A 53 38.19 -16.10 -14.61
C ASN A 53 38.25 -14.99 -13.55
N GLY A 54 37.59 -15.17 -12.42
CA GLY A 54 37.51 -14.20 -11.32
C GLY A 54 36.50 -13.06 -11.51
N SER A 55 35.94 -12.86 -12.70
CA SER A 55 34.95 -11.81 -12.95
C SER A 55 33.67 -12.01 -12.13
N MET A 56 33.16 -10.94 -11.52
CA MET A 56 31.99 -10.97 -10.65
C MET A 56 30.81 -10.27 -11.30
N TYR A 57 29.67 -10.96 -11.36
CA TYR A 57 28.44 -10.47 -11.97
C TYR A 57 27.33 -10.40 -10.93
N ILE A 58 26.64 -9.26 -10.87
CA ILE A 58 25.52 -9.08 -9.97
C ILE A 58 24.38 -10.00 -10.41
N ILE A 59 23.85 -10.79 -9.47
CA ILE A 59 22.63 -11.59 -9.66
C ILE A 59 21.42 -10.84 -9.12
N ASP A 60 21.56 -10.19 -7.95
CA ASP A 60 20.50 -9.40 -7.33
C ASP A 60 21.11 -8.24 -6.55
N GLY A 61 20.41 -7.08 -6.54
CA GLY A 61 20.88 -5.86 -5.88
C GLY A 61 21.55 -4.85 -6.82
N GLN A 62 21.32 -4.91 -8.14
CA GLN A 62 21.89 -3.98 -9.13
C GLN A 62 21.62 -2.50 -8.78
N HIS A 63 20.39 -2.13 -8.40
CA HIS A 63 20.06 -0.76 -8.02
C HIS A 63 20.72 -0.35 -6.69
N GLN A 64 20.87 -1.30 -5.76
CA GLN A 64 21.60 -1.08 -4.51
C GLN A 64 23.09 -0.84 -4.78
N ALA A 65 23.72 -1.65 -5.62
CA ALA A 65 25.12 -1.49 -6.01
C ALA A 65 25.38 -0.10 -6.60
N GLU A 66 24.50 0.38 -7.45
CA GLU A 66 24.61 1.71 -8.05
C GLU A 66 24.37 2.83 -7.04
N ALA A 67 23.38 2.69 -6.17
CA ALA A 67 23.15 3.66 -5.10
C ALA A 67 24.34 3.76 -4.13
N LEU A 68 24.92 2.62 -3.76
CA LEU A 68 26.11 2.58 -2.90
C LEU A 68 27.33 3.26 -3.55
N ARG A 69 27.52 3.08 -4.87
CA ARG A 69 28.58 3.81 -5.61
C ARG A 69 28.36 5.33 -5.56
N GLN A 70 27.11 5.79 -5.77
CA GLN A 70 26.76 7.21 -5.70
C GLN A 70 26.92 7.80 -4.28
N LEU A 71 26.75 6.96 -3.25
CA LEU A 71 26.99 7.33 -1.85
C LEU A 71 28.46 7.25 -1.43
N GLY A 72 29.38 6.87 -2.34
CA GLY A 72 30.82 6.83 -2.09
C GLY A 72 31.32 5.58 -1.38
N TYR A 73 30.51 4.53 -1.28
CA TYR A 73 30.99 3.25 -0.73
C TYR A 73 31.88 2.53 -1.76
N ASP A 74 33.08 2.10 -1.34
CA ASP A 74 33.99 1.29 -2.16
C ASP A 74 33.74 -0.21 -1.96
N LEU A 75 33.56 -0.67 -0.72
CA LEU A 75 33.41 -2.06 -0.33
C LEU A 75 32.01 -2.32 0.23
N TRP A 76 31.38 -3.42 -0.19
CA TRP A 76 30.10 -3.86 0.36
C TRP A 76 30.06 -5.37 0.58
N PRO A 77 29.33 -5.84 1.63
CA PRO A 77 29.10 -7.27 1.82
C PRO A 77 28.36 -7.88 0.61
N CYS A 78 28.91 -8.92 0.04
CA CYS A 78 28.34 -9.65 -1.08
C CYS A 78 28.24 -11.15 -0.77
N HIS A 79 27.08 -11.74 -1.09
CA HIS A 79 26.93 -13.19 -1.09
C HIS A 79 27.48 -13.73 -2.43
N VAL A 80 28.66 -14.34 -2.39
CA VAL A 80 29.37 -14.80 -3.59
C VAL A 80 29.06 -16.28 -3.86
N THR A 81 28.52 -16.57 -5.06
CA THR A 81 28.28 -17.94 -5.55
C THR A 81 29.21 -18.23 -6.74
N GLU A 82 29.83 -19.39 -6.77
CA GLU A 82 30.62 -19.81 -7.94
C GLU A 82 29.68 -20.08 -9.12
N SER A 83 29.98 -19.43 -10.26
CA SER A 83 29.20 -19.55 -11.48
C SER A 83 29.76 -20.64 -12.40
N THR A 84 28.88 -21.52 -12.89
CA THR A 84 29.21 -22.46 -13.96
C THR A 84 29.04 -21.86 -15.36
N GLY A 85 28.51 -20.64 -15.46
CA GLY A 85 28.31 -19.93 -16.71
C GLY A 85 27.01 -19.10 -16.73
N ARG A 86 26.77 -18.46 -17.91
CA ARG A 86 25.63 -17.54 -18.09
C ARG A 86 24.25 -18.17 -17.80
N ALA A 87 24.07 -19.44 -18.19
CA ALA A 87 22.81 -20.15 -17.95
C ALA A 87 22.50 -20.26 -16.44
N HIS A 88 23.52 -20.65 -15.66
CA HIS A 88 23.41 -20.72 -14.19
C HIS A 88 23.14 -19.35 -13.56
N GLU A 89 23.80 -18.29 -14.04
CA GLU A 89 23.58 -16.92 -13.59
C GLU A 89 22.13 -16.45 -13.86
N ALA A 90 21.62 -16.73 -15.08
CA ALA A 90 20.26 -16.42 -15.47
C ALA A 90 19.22 -17.20 -14.64
N GLU A 91 19.51 -18.46 -14.33
CA GLU A 91 18.67 -19.28 -13.44
C GLU A 91 18.62 -18.68 -12.03
N LEU A 92 19.78 -18.36 -11.45
CA LEU A 92 19.85 -17.70 -10.13
C LEU A 92 19.10 -16.37 -10.13
N PHE A 93 19.28 -15.54 -11.17
CA PHE A 93 18.54 -14.30 -11.32
C PHE A 93 17.02 -14.51 -11.33
N ARG A 94 16.54 -15.48 -12.13
CA ARG A 94 15.12 -15.83 -12.20
C ARG A 94 14.59 -16.30 -10.85
N ILE A 95 15.31 -17.18 -10.15
CA ILE A 95 14.92 -17.66 -8.82
C ILE A 95 14.86 -16.51 -7.83
N CYS A 96 15.90 -15.69 -7.74
CA CYS A 96 15.96 -14.56 -6.80
C CYS A 96 14.84 -13.52 -7.01
N ASN A 97 14.35 -13.37 -8.25
CA ASN A 97 13.30 -12.42 -8.59
C ASN A 97 11.90 -13.05 -8.77
N SER A 98 11.77 -14.35 -8.50
CA SER A 98 10.51 -15.06 -8.61
C SER A 98 9.56 -14.70 -7.44
N ALA A 99 8.28 -14.50 -7.76
CA ALA A 99 7.24 -14.30 -6.74
C ALA A 99 7.10 -15.48 -5.75
N LYS A 100 7.58 -16.67 -6.14
CA LYS A 100 7.61 -17.86 -5.26
C LYS A 100 8.67 -17.78 -4.16
N THR A 101 9.72 -16.99 -4.37
CA THR A 101 10.87 -16.88 -3.43
C THR A 101 10.90 -15.55 -2.69
N ARG A 102 10.16 -14.54 -3.16
CA ARG A 102 10.04 -13.21 -2.53
C ARG A 102 8.59 -12.83 -2.35
N LYS A 103 8.08 -13.00 -1.13
CA LYS A 103 6.81 -12.40 -0.74
C LYS A 103 7.04 -10.93 -0.41
N GLN A 104 6.34 -10.04 -1.10
CA GLN A 104 6.37 -8.62 -0.75
C GLN A 104 5.65 -8.41 0.59
N VAL A 105 6.17 -7.50 1.39
CA VAL A 105 5.50 -7.03 2.61
C VAL A 105 4.14 -6.43 2.23
N THR A 106 3.10 -6.90 2.88
CA THR A 106 1.74 -6.42 2.64
C THR A 106 1.53 -5.04 3.28
N PRO A 107 0.57 -4.23 2.81
CA PRO A 107 0.24 -2.96 3.46
C PRO A 107 -0.09 -3.09 4.96
N LEU A 108 -0.70 -4.21 5.37
CA LEU A 108 -1.01 -4.47 6.78
C LEU A 108 0.25 -4.76 7.60
N GLU A 109 1.17 -5.57 7.07
CA GLU A 109 2.45 -5.85 7.74
C GLU A 109 3.28 -4.58 7.90
N LEU A 110 3.32 -3.74 6.85
CA LEU A 110 3.97 -2.43 6.91
C LEU A 110 3.31 -1.51 7.97
N TYR A 111 1.99 -1.44 7.97
CA TYR A 111 1.25 -0.63 8.96
C TYR A 111 1.55 -1.07 10.39
N ARG A 112 1.59 -2.37 10.64
CA ARG A 112 1.96 -2.92 11.97
C ARG A 112 3.39 -2.57 12.35
N ALA A 113 4.33 -2.64 11.41
CA ALA A 113 5.72 -2.24 11.65
C ALA A 113 5.81 -0.75 12.04
N LEU A 114 5.12 0.12 11.31
CA LEU A 114 5.05 1.56 11.61
C LEU A 114 4.45 1.85 13.00
N LEU A 115 3.45 1.09 13.42
CA LEU A 115 2.88 1.22 14.78
C LEU A 115 3.90 0.85 15.87
N VAL A 116 4.68 -0.23 15.66
CA VAL A 116 5.74 -0.67 16.58
C VAL A 116 6.90 0.34 16.60
N GLU A 117 7.29 0.85 15.44
CA GLU A 117 8.31 1.91 15.28
C GLU A 117 7.89 3.22 15.98
N GLY A 118 6.60 3.42 16.16
CA GLY A 118 6.07 4.62 16.80
C GLY A 118 5.78 5.76 15.85
N ASP A 119 5.61 5.45 14.56
CA ASP A 119 5.25 6.46 13.56
C ASP A 119 3.99 7.24 13.98
N LYS A 120 4.10 8.57 14.00
CA LYS A 120 3.05 9.46 14.50
C LYS A 120 1.76 9.36 13.66
N THR A 121 1.90 9.25 12.34
CA THR A 121 0.77 9.17 11.42
C THR A 121 0.03 7.85 11.55
N ALA A 122 0.77 6.74 11.66
CA ALA A 122 0.19 5.42 11.87
C ALA A 122 -0.53 5.34 13.23
N ARG A 123 0.06 5.88 14.30
CA ARG A 123 -0.56 5.94 15.64
C ARG A 123 -1.83 6.80 15.65
N GLN A 124 -1.81 7.97 15.02
CA GLN A 124 -2.99 8.82 14.88
C GLN A 124 -4.12 8.07 14.16
N CYS A 125 -3.79 7.45 13.04
CA CYS A 125 -4.72 6.63 12.27
C CYS A 125 -5.33 5.50 13.12
N ASP A 126 -4.51 4.76 13.87
CA ASP A 126 -4.93 3.66 14.75
C ASP A 126 -5.82 4.16 15.90
N THR A 127 -5.50 5.32 16.48
CA THR A 127 -6.30 5.97 17.52
C THR A 127 -7.69 6.34 17.01
N ILE A 128 -7.78 6.99 15.84
CA ILE A 128 -9.07 7.36 15.24
C ILE A 128 -9.88 6.10 14.92
N VAL A 129 -9.28 5.09 14.31
CA VAL A 129 -9.99 3.83 14.00
C VAL A 129 -10.57 3.18 15.26
N LYS A 130 -9.77 3.11 16.33
CA LYS A 130 -10.17 2.50 17.59
C LYS A 130 -11.23 3.30 18.35
N SER A 131 -11.24 4.63 18.26
CA SER A 131 -12.24 5.47 18.92
C SER A 131 -13.67 5.21 18.42
N TYR A 132 -13.80 4.69 17.20
CA TYR A 132 -15.08 4.25 16.63
C TYR A 132 -15.34 2.73 16.77
N GLY A 133 -14.55 2.03 17.59
CA GLY A 133 -14.70 0.59 17.82
C GLY A 133 -14.18 -0.30 16.67
N PHE A 134 -13.52 0.27 15.66
CA PHE A 134 -12.97 -0.50 14.56
C PHE A 134 -11.56 -1.01 14.85
N THR A 135 -11.15 -2.02 14.08
CA THR A 135 -9.79 -2.52 14.04
C THR A 135 -9.28 -2.56 12.60
N VAL A 136 -7.95 -2.51 12.41
CA VAL A 136 -7.32 -2.71 11.10
C VAL A 136 -6.69 -4.09 11.05
N GLY A 137 -7.12 -4.93 10.11
CA GLY A 137 -6.65 -6.31 10.08
C GLY A 137 -7.03 -7.10 8.83
N ASN A 138 -6.84 -8.43 8.90
CA ASN A 138 -7.19 -9.38 7.84
C ASN A 138 -8.41 -10.26 8.18
N VAL A 139 -8.98 -10.11 9.35
CA VAL A 139 -10.17 -10.87 9.76
C VAL A 139 -11.37 -10.44 8.91
N THR A 140 -12.18 -11.38 8.46
CA THR A 140 -13.39 -11.06 7.71
C THR A 140 -14.54 -10.89 8.68
N GLY A 141 -15.15 -9.73 8.67
CA GLY A 141 -16.29 -9.40 9.52
C GLY A 141 -16.18 -8.01 10.14
N TRP A 142 -17.30 -7.52 10.63
CA TRP A 142 -17.37 -6.32 11.46
C TRP A 142 -16.70 -6.60 12.83
N PRO A 143 -15.95 -5.69 13.43
CA PRO A 143 -15.60 -4.33 12.98
C PRO A 143 -14.21 -4.22 12.33
N CYS A 144 -13.73 -5.25 11.62
CA CYS A 144 -12.37 -5.28 11.07
C CYS A 144 -12.26 -4.68 9.67
N ILE A 145 -11.57 -3.55 9.54
CA ILE A 145 -11.29 -2.87 8.28
C ILE A 145 -10.06 -3.52 7.61
N LYS A 146 -10.28 -4.16 6.46
CA LYS A 146 -9.18 -4.75 5.66
C LYS A 146 -8.47 -3.75 4.75
N ALA A 147 -9.08 -2.59 4.51
CA ALA A 147 -8.64 -1.59 3.55
C ALA A 147 -7.58 -0.64 4.16
N VAL A 148 -6.47 -1.19 4.65
CA VAL A 148 -5.40 -0.45 5.35
C VAL A 148 -4.95 0.80 4.60
N GLY A 149 -4.61 0.65 3.31
CA GLY A 149 -4.18 1.77 2.47
C GLY A 149 -5.25 2.85 2.28
N CYS A 150 -6.54 2.46 2.30
CA CYS A 150 -7.64 3.43 2.26
C CYS A 150 -7.70 4.24 3.56
N VAL A 151 -7.66 3.57 4.72
CA VAL A 151 -7.68 4.22 6.05
C VAL A 151 -6.51 5.19 6.20
N GLN A 152 -5.30 4.77 5.86
CA GLN A 152 -4.11 5.63 5.86
C GLN A 152 -4.28 6.84 4.93
N LYS A 153 -4.84 6.64 3.73
CA LYS A 153 -5.09 7.73 2.78
C LYS A 153 -6.10 8.74 3.33
N LEU A 154 -7.19 8.29 3.92
CA LEU A 154 -8.20 9.16 4.52
C LEU A 154 -7.64 9.95 5.71
N ASN A 155 -6.77 9.32 6.52
CA ASN A 155 -6.06 10.02 7.60
C ASN A 155 -5.12 11.12 7.05
N GLN A 156 -4.37 10.82 5.98
CA GLN A 156 -3.52 11.81 5.30
C GLN A 156 -4.32 12.99 4.72
N LEU A 157 -5.54 12.74 4.26
CA LEU A 157 -6.46 13.78 3.77
C LEU A 157 -7.17 14.54 4.90
N GLY A 158 -7.01 14.11 6.16
CA GLY A 158 -7.65 14.72 7.32
C GLY A 158 -9.15 14.44 7.42
N VAL A 159 -9.69 13.43 6.73
CA VAL A 159 -11.14 13.14 6.66
C VAL A 159 -11.52 11.77 7.21
N LEU A 160 -10.58 11.08 7.87
CA LEU A 160 -10.83 9.75 8.41
C LEU A 160 -11.86 9.79 9.54
N ASP A 161 -11.74 10.77 10.42
CA ASP A 161 -12.60 10.95 11.59
C ASP A 161 -14.07 11.12 11.18
N GLU A 162 -14.36 12.09 10.32
CA GLU A 162 -15.71 12.38 9.82
C GLU A 162 -16.27 11.19 9.01
N THR A 163 -15.41 10.50 8.26
CA THR A 163 -15.84 9.33 7.48
C THR A 163 -16.30 8.21 8.38
N LEU A 164 -15.55 7.90 9.45
CA LEU A 164 -15.90 6.85 10.40
C LEU A 164 -17.08 7.26 11.29
N ASP A 165 -17.13 8.53 11.69
CA ASP A 165 -18.26 9.08 12.46
C ASP A 165 -19.59 8.88 11.71
N MET A 166 -19.67 9.30 10.46
CA MET A 166 -20.87 9.13 9.64
C MET A 166 -21.24 7.66 9.43
N ILE A 167 -20.26 6.77 9.24
CA ILE A 167 -20.49 5.32 9.08
C ILE A 167 -21.07 4.74 10.36
N THR A 168 -20.48 5.10 11.51
CA THR A 168 -20.92 4.60 12.82
C THR A 168 -22.33 5.09 13.15
N GLN A 169 -22.61 6.38 12.95
CA GLN A 169 -23.93 6.94 13.20
C GLN A 169 -25.00 6.40 12.26
N ALA A 170 -24.69 6.23 10.99
CA ALA A 170 -25.68 5.78 10.01
C ALA A 170 -25.94 4.27 10.05
N TRP A 171 -24.92 3.46 10.33
CA TRP A 171 -24.92 2.02 10.10
C TRP A 171 -24.27 1.18 11.21
N GLY A 172 -23.81 1.81 12.31
CA GLY A 172 -23.09 1.11 13.38
C GLY A 172 -23.89 -0.05 13.97
N GLU A 173 -25.19 0.14 14.18
CA GLU A 173 -26.09 -0.90 14.71
C GLU A 173 -26.31 -2.09 13.77
N LEU A 174 -26.05 -1.93 12.47
CA LEU A 174 -26.23 -3.00 11.49
C LEU A 174 -25.07 -4.00 11.48
N GLU A 175 -23.91 -3.61 12.02
CA GLU A 175 -22.66 -4.39 11.99
C GLU A 175 -22.32 -4.97 10.60
N ASP A 176 -22.72 -4.26 9.53
CA ASP A 176 -22.60 -4.73 8.14
C ASP A 176 -21.19 -4.43 7.60
N ILE A 177 -20.43 -5.49 7.29
CA ILE A 177 -19.11 -5.39 6.68
C ILE A 177 -19.08 -4.55 5.39
N ASN A 178 -20.20 -4.40 4.70
CA ASN A 178 -20.27 -3.55 3.51
C ASN A 178 -20.06 -2.07 3.86
N ALA A 179 -20.38 -1.62 5.07
CA ALA A 179 -20.16 -0.24 5.53
C ALA A 179 -18.67 0.13 5.54
N ILE A 180 -17.83 -0.83 5.92
CA ILE A 180 -16.35 -0.66 5.98
C ILE A 180 -15.63 -1.22 4.76
N HIS A 181 -16.35 -1.52 3.68
CA HIS A 181 -15.74 -1.94 2.42
C HIS A 181 -14.97 -0.79 1.77
N VAL A 182 -13.83 -1.11 1.15
CA VAL A 182 -12.92 -0.12 0.54
C VAL A 182 -13.61 0.89 -0.39
N GLY A 183 -14.61 0.45 -1.16
CA GLY A 183 -15.38 1.32 -2.06
C GLY A 183 -16.21 2.36 -1.30
N VAL A 184 -16.85 1.95 -0.20
CA VAL A 184 -17.68 2.82 0.65
C VAL A 184 -16.79 3.81 1.40
N LEU A 185 -15.77 3.30 2.11
CA LEU A 185 -14.79 4.15 2.83
C LEU A 185 -14.15 5.20 1.91
N SER A 186 -13.55 4.76 0.78
CA SER A 186 -12.87 5.68 -0.13
C SER A 186 -13.83 6.65 -0.82
N GLY A 187 -15.06 6.21 -1.10
CA GLY A 187 -16.08 7.05 -1.73
C GLY A 187 -16.62 8.11 -0.80
N LEU A 188 -16.97 7.74 0.43
CA LEU A 188 -17.45 8.69 1.42
C LEU A 188 -16.35 9.69 1.81
N GLY A 189 -15.15 9.20 2.12
CA GLY A 189 -14.03 10.07 2.47
C GLY A 189 -13.64 11.02 1.33
N GLN A 190 -13.70 10.58 0.05
CA GLN A 190 -13.48 11.48 -1.09
C GLN A 190 -14.59 12.53 -1.21
N TRP A 191 -15.84 12.17 -0.89
CA TRP A 191 -16.95 13.11 -0.86
C TRP A 191 -16.77 14.16 0.23
N VAL A 192 -16.40 13.76 1.45
CA VAL A 192 -16.09 14.67 2.57
C VAL A 192 -14.96 15.63 2.18
N TYR A 193 -13.88 15.10 1.65
CA TYR A 193 -12.73 15.88 1.19
C TYR A 193 -13.13 16.93 0.14
N ASN A 194 -13.98 16.57 -0.82
CA ASN A 194 -14.48 17.49 -1.85
C ASN A 194 -15.35 18.60 -1.25
N MET A 195 -16.20 18.28 -0.26
CA MET A 195 -17.01 19.27 0.44
C MET A 195 -16.16 20.25 1.25
N TRP A 196 -15.12 19.76 1.94
CA TRP A 196 -14.14 20.60 2.63
C TRP A 196 -13.43 21.57 1.69
N ASN A 197 -12.84 21.04 0.61
CA ASN A 197 -12.09 21.85 -0.36
C ASN A 197 -12.97 22.90 -1.08
N SER A 198 -14.26 22.66 -1.18
CA SER A 198 -15.20 23.62 -1.75
C SER A 198 -15.75 24.64 -0.74
N GLY A 199 -15.30 24.58 0.52
CA GLY A 199 -15.79 25.45 1.60
C GLY A 199 -17.24 25.19 2.01
N LYS A 200 -17.79 24.02 1.65
CA LYS A 200 -19.20 23.66 1.92
C LYS A 200 -19.37 22.70 3.09
N TRP A 201 -18.29 22.31 3.73
CA TRP A 201 -18.34 21.36 4.86
C TRP A 201 -18.69 22.08 6.16
N ASP A 202 -19.75 21.62 6.80
CA ASP A 202 -20.12 21.98 8.16
C ASP A 202 -20.90 20.83 8.84
N LYS A 203 -21.27 21.00 10.10
CA LYS A 203 -22.04 19.99 10.84
C LYS A 203 -23.41 19.71 10.21
N THR A 204 -24.07 20.70 9.62
CA THR A 204 -25.37 20.54 8.95
C THR A 204 -25.26 19.63 7.73
N VAL A 205 -24.17 19.77 6.96
CA VAL A 205 -23.87 18.93 5.79
C VAL A 205 -23.60 17.49 6.24
N GLN A 206 -22.82 17.30 7.31
CA GLN A 206 -22.53 15.99 7.88
C GLN A 206 -23.82 15.30 8.35
N ASP A 207 -24.64 15.98 9.18
CA ASP A 207 -25.88 15.43 9.73
C ASP A 207 -26.89 15.08 8.62
N LYS A 208 -27.01 15.94 7.62
CA LYS A 208 -27.84 15.66 6.44
C LYS A 208 -27.37 14.41 5.70
N MET A 209 -26.07 14.25 5.46
CA MET A 209 -25.53 13.07 4.77
C MET A 209 -25.76 11.81 5.62
N THR A 210 -25.45 11.85 6.91
CA THR A 210 -25.68 10.74 7.85
C THR A 210 -27.14 10.30 7.83
N ALA A 211 -28.09 11.23 7.93
CA ALA A 211 -29.51 10.93 7.83
C ALA A 211 -29.88 10.31 6.46
N ARG A 212 -29.26 10.72 5.36
CA ARG A 212 -29.46 10.11 4.05
C ARG A 212 -28.88 8.69 3.98
N MET A 213 -27.71 8.47 4.55
CA MET A 213 -27.10 7.15 4.64
C MET A 213 -27.99 6.16 5.41
N SER A 214 -28.58 6.57 6.51
CA SER A 214 -29.49 5.73 7.31
C SER A 214 -30.77 5.32 6.55
N THR A 215 -31.13 5.99 5.46
CA THR A 215 -32.28 5.58 4.60
C THR A 215 -31.97 4.47 3.60
N THR A 216 -30.73 3.99 3.55
CA THR A 216 -30.28 2.96 2.62
C THR A 216 -29.30 1.99 3.30
N THR A 217 -29.07 0.83 2.70
CA THR A 217 -28.14 -0.15 3.27
C THR A 217 -26.74 0.01 2.72
N PRO A 218 -25.69 -0.30 3.52
CA PRO A 218 -24.30 -0.30 3.06
C PRO A 218 -24.08 -1.17 1.81
N LYS A 219 -24.73 -2.34 1.77
CA LYS A 219 -24.69 -3.26 0.62
C LYS A 219 -25.17 -2.60 -0.66
N ARG A 220 -26.27 -1.86 -0.62
CA ARG A 220 -26.83 -1.16 -1.79
C ARG A 220 -25.85 -0.07 -2.30
N ILE A 221 -25.31 0.72 -1.39
CA ILE A 221 -24.29 1.75 -1.74
C ILE A 221 -23.08 1.07 -2.39
N ARG A 222 -22.55 0.00 -1.79
CA ARG A 222 -21.44 -0.75 -2.35
C ARG A 222 -21.71 -1.24 -3.77
N MET A 223 -22.89 -1.80 -4.04
CA MET A 223 -23.28 -2.28 -5.37
C MET A 223 -23.30 -1.12 -6.38
N GLN A 224 -23.93 0.00 -6.04
CA GLN A 224 -23.96 1.18 -6.90
C GLN A 224 -22.55 1.71 -7.24
N ILE A 225 -21.62 1.65 -6.28
CA ILE A 225 -20.22 2.02 -6.52
C ILE A 225 -19.55 1.04 -7.49
N GLN A 226 -19.79 -0.27 -7.31
CA GLN A 226 -19.23 -1.30 -8.19
C GLN A 226 -19.73 -1.16 -9.63
N ASP A 227 -21.02 -0.91 -9.83
CA ASP A 227 -21.63 -0.69 -11.15
C ASP A 227 -20.96 0.51 -11.86
N ARG A 228 -20.76 1.63 -11.14
CA ARG A 228 -20.10 2.82 -11.70
C ARG A 228 -18.62 2.59 -12.04
N VAL A 229 -17.92 1.81 -11.24
CA VAL A 229 -16.53 1.43 -11.57
C VAL A 229 -16.52 0.62 -12.86
N LYS A 230 -17.47 -0.31 -13.03
CA LYS A 230 -17.58 -1.17 -14.20
C LYS A 230 -17.97 -0.38 -15.45
N ASP A 231 -19.02 0.45 -15.33
CA ASP A 231 -19.64 1.11 -16.51
C ASP A 231 -18.81 2.30 -17.00
N ASN A 232 -18.11 3.02 -16.11
CA ASN A 232 -17.42 4.27 -16.45
C ASN A 232 -15.89 4.20 -16.31
N GLY A 233 -15.32 3.07 -15.87
CA GLY A 233 -13.88 2.95 -15.62
C GLY A 233 -13.35 3.86 -14.51
N PHE A 234 -14.21 4.38 -13.64
CA PHE A 234 -13.82 5.28 -12.55
C PHE A 234 -13.02 4.55 -11.47
N SER A 235 -12.12 5.28 -10.79
CA SER A 235 -11.58 4.80 -9.52
C SER A 235 -12.70 4.61 -8.48
N ARG A 236 -12.52 3.70 -7.51
CA ARG A 236 -13.51 3.46 -6.43
C ARG A 236 -13.83 4.74 -5.66
N ALA A 237 -12.84 5.58 -5.39
CA ALA A 237 -13.03 6.85 -4.70
C ALA A 237 -13.93 7.81 -5.50
N ARG A 238 -13.68 7.96 -6.81
CA ARG A 238 -14.48 8.82 -7.70
C ARG A 238 -15.90 8.27 -7.86
N ALA A 239 -16.04 6.98 -8.14
CA ALA A 239 -17.34 6.34 -8.29
C ALA A 239 -18.17 6.45 -6.99
N GLY A 240 -17.53 6.24 -5.84
CA GLY A 240 -18.19 6.37 -4.54
C GLY A 240 -18.58 7.81 -4.23
N SER A 241 -17.69 8.78 -4.45
CA SER A 241 -18.00 10.20 -4.26
C SER A 241 -19.21 10.65 -5.10
N ASP A 242 -19.33 10.16 -6.32
CA ASP A 242 -20.50 10.44 -7.18
C ASP A 242 -21.80 9.80 -6.63
N VAL A 243 -21.73 8.56 -6.12
CA VAL A 243 -22.87 7.91 -5.44
C VAL A 243 -23.31 8.72 -4.22
N PHE A 244 -22.39 9.15 -3.37
CA PHE A 244 -22.70 9.94 -2.18
C PHE A 244 -23.21 11.34 -2.56
N THR A 245 -22.70 11.98 -3.60
CA THR A 245 -23.21 13.24 -4.12
C THR A 245 -24.68 13.12 -4.55
N ARG A 246 -25.04 12.04 -5.24
CA ARG A 246 -26.45 11.79 -5.62
C ARG A 246 -27.33 11.50 -4.42
N LEU A 247 -26.81 10.74 -3.45
CA LEU A 247 -27.54 10.45 -2.21
C LEU A 247 -27.82 11.75 -1.43
N TYR A 248 -26.81 12.63 -1.30
CA TYR A 248 -26.93 13.91 -0.64
C TYR A 248 -27.96 14.83 -1.28
N ASN A 249 -28.00 14.88 -2.63
CA ASN A 249 -28.90 15.72 -3.43
C ASN A 249 -30.27 15.08 -3.70
N ALA A 250 -30.51 13.86 -3.27
CA ALA A 250 -31.79 13.20 -3.52
C ALA A 250 -32.95 13.98 -2.90
N PRO A 251 -34.12 14.13 -3.56
CA PRO A 251 -35.27 14.79 -2.98
C PRO A 251 -35.73 14.05 -1.70
N LYS A 252 -36.25 14.79 -0.71
CA LYS A 252 -36.90 14.17 0.46
C LYS A 252 -38.08 13.32 -0.06
N ARG A 253 -38.11 12.01 0.25
CA ARG A 253 -39.29 11.21 -0.01
C ARG A 253 -40.47 11.84 0.75
N ARG A 254 -41.51 12.28 0.02
CA ARG A 254 -42.79 12.64 0.64
C ARG A 254 -43.34 11.37 1.29
N VAL A 255 -43.40 11.34 2.63
CA VAL A 255 -44.19 10.35 3.35
C VAL A 255 -45.62 10.58 2.92
N LYS A 256 -46.18 9.65 2.15
CA LYS A 256 -47.65 9.62 1.95
C LYS A 256 -48.25 9.46 3.35
N ARG A 257 -48.84 10.52 3.89
CA ARG A 257 -49.73 10.39 5.05
C ARG A 257 -50.89 9.51 4.58
N SER A 258 -50.95 8.29 5.11
CA SER A 258 -52.13 7.43 5.06
C SER A 258 -53.20 7.94 5.97
#